data_1ece46fa0e24fb15f06cb91238cc92d4
#
_entry.id   1ece46fa0e24fb15f06cb91238cc92d4
#
_cell.length_a   1.000
_cell.length_b   1.000
_cell.length_c   1.000
_cell.angle_alpha   90.00
_cell.angle_beta   90.00
_cell.angle_gamma   90.00
#
_symmetry.space_group_name_H-M   'P 1'
#
loop_
_entity.id
_entity.type
_entity.pdbx_description
1 polymer ?
#
loop_
_entity_poly.entity_id
_entity_poly.type
_entity_poly.pdbx_seq_one_letter_code
_entity_poly.pdbx_strand_id
1 'polypeptide(L)'
;MNRRNFAGSLAALSVAALGANKVFAQNTPAARNVVLVHGLFADGSSWGKVIPLLQQAGLNVMAVQNPLSSFADDVEATRRALALQQGPTLLVAHSYAGMVISEAGVDPKVTALVYVAARAPDAGENYGELAGRFPTPPASAGIVWGTDGYGQLSEEAFVRDFAGDLPAAEARAYYAVQGRMSKATPAARTTTAAWRLKPTYYAVSTEDRTINPDLQRFMAKRMNARTIELPSSHVSLLSHPQEVATLILSAAARH
;
A
#
# COMPACT_ATOMS: atom_id res chain seq x y z
N MET A 1 49.68 22.18 62.07
CA MET A 1 48.56 22.94 61.46
C MET A 1 48.37 22.43 60.02
N ASN A 2 47.41 21.54 59.79
CA ASN A 2 47.20 20.85 58.52
C ASN A 2 46.07 21.52 57.74
N ARG A 3 46.36 21.93 56.52
CA ARG A 3 45.35 22.39 55.53
C ARG A 3 44.99 21.18 54.67
N ARG A 4 43.74 20.74 54.72
CA ARG A 4 43.20 19.72 53.81
C ARG A 4 42.55 20.44 52.63
N ASN A 5 43.03 20.08 51.45
CA ASN A 5 42.45 20.46 50.17
C ASN A 5 41.24 19.58 49.86
N PHE A 6 40.08 20.21 49.58
CA PHE A 6 38.89 19.55 49.03
C PHE A 6 38.92 19.75 47.50
N ALA A 7 39.10 18.68 46.77
CA ALA A 7 38.92 18.66 45.32
C ALA A 7 37.48 18.18 45.02
N GLY A 8 36.66 19.07 44.50
CA GLY A 8 35.34 18.72 44.06
C GLY A 8 35.37 18.16 42.62
N SER A 9 34.95 16.92 42.47
CA SER A 9 34.73 16.29 41.14
C SER A 9 33.37 16.65 40.58
N LEU A 10 33.33 17.39 39.46
CA LEU A 10 32.13 17.55 38.65
C LEU A 10 31.92 16.27 37.83
N ALA A 11 30.87 15.53 38.13
CA ALA A 11 30.41 14.46 37.29
C ALA A 11 29.52 15.03 36.15
N ALA A 12 30.04 14.98 34.92
CA ALA A 12 29.25 15.30 33.73
C ALA A 12 28.27 14.13 33.44
N LEU A 13 26.97 14.39 33.58
CA LEU A 13 25.93 13.49 33.13
C LEU A 13 25.78 13.59 31.60
N SER A 14 26.32 12.60 30.89
CA SER A 14 26.06 12.42 29.46
C SER A 14 24.66 11.79 29.29
N VAL A 15 23.68 12.59 28.85
CA VAL A 15 22.38 12.07 28.43
C VAL A 15 22.56 11.44 27.05
N ALA A 16 22.67 10.11 27.00
CA ALA A 16 22.60 9.35 25.76
C ALA A 16 21.15 9.37 25.27
N ALA A 17 20.89 10.08 24.18
CA ALA A 17 19.64 9.99 23.46
C ALA A 17 19.53 8.59 22.82
N LEU A 18 18.84 7.67 23.49
CA LEU A 18 18.45 6.38 22.94
C LEU A 18 17.43 6.64 21.82
N GLY A 19 17.90 6.57 20.57
CA GLY A 19 17.03 6.49 19.39
C GLY A 19 16.09 5.29 19.57
N ALA A 20 14.79 5.54 19.62
CA ALA A 20 13.79 4.50 19.68
C ALA A 20 13.78 3.75 18.33
N ASN A 21 14.67 2.78 18.17
CA ASN A 21 14.52 1.74 17.16
C ASN A 21 13.22 1.00 17.50
N LYS A 22 12.22 1.08 16.60
CA LYS A 22 11.01 0.25 16.68
C LYS A 22 11.44 -1.22 16.61
N VAL A 23 11.65 -1.84 17.74
CA VAL A 23 11.78 -3.30 17.87
C VAL A 23 10.37 -3.84 17.67
N PHE A 24 10.03 -4.21 16.44
CA PHE A 24 8.84 -5.03 16.21
C PHE A 24 9.08 -6.36 16.93
N ALA A 25 8.23 -6.66 17.90
CA ALA A 25 8.41 -7.81 18.78
C ALA A 25 8.61 -9.10 17.98
N GLN A 26 9.61 -9.89 18.36
CA GLN A 26 10.05 -11.14 17.72
C GLN A 26 9.01 -12.29 17.72
N ASN A 27 7.73 -12.03 18.08
CA ASN A 27 6.67 -13.02 18.23
C ASN A 27 5.42 -12.74 17.40
N THR A 28 5.52 -12.00 16.27
CA THR A 28 4.36 -11.86 15.39
C THR A 28 4.03 -13.23 14.77
N PRO A 29 2.84 -13.79 15.00
CA PRO A 29 2.49 -15.09 14.43
C PRO A 29 2.45 -15.02 12.91
N ALA A 30 2.88 -16.10 12.24
CA ALA A 30 2.80 -16.20 10.78
C ALA A 30 1.36 -15.99 10.33
N ALA A 31 1.15 -15.10 9.34
CA ALA A 31 -0.16 -14.90 8.76
C ALA A 31 -0.58 -16.13 7.94
N ARG A 32 -1.83 -16.54 8.10
CA ARG A 32 -2.45 -17.59 7.29
C ARG A 32 -3.48 -17.06 6.31
N ASN A 33 -3.92 -15.82 6.52
CA ASN A 33 -4.94 -15.17 5.72
C ASN A 33 -4.33 -13.96 5.01
N VAL A 34 -4.76 -13.71 3.79
CA VAL A 34 -4.41 -12.55 3.00
C VAL A 34 -5.69 -11.91 2.47
N VAL A 35 -5.88 -10.63 2.74
CA VAL A 35 -6.94 -9.81 2.16
C VAL A 35 -6.30 -8.87 1.14
N LEU A 36 -6.68 -9.01 -0.11
CA LEU A 36 -6.19 -8.26 -1.27
C LEU A 36 -7.17 -7.15 -1.62
N VAL A 37 -6.70 -5.91 -1.71
CA VAL A 37 -7.55 -4.74 -1.95
C VAL A 37 -7.10 -4.04 -3.23
N HIS A 38 -7.98 -3.98 -4.24
CA HIS A 38 -7.69 -3.35 -5.53
C HIS A 38 -7.80 -1.83 -5.49
N GLY A 39 -7.11 -1.15 -6.42
CA GLY A 39 -7.12 0.29 -6.58
C GLY A 39 -8.30 0.84 -7.39
N LEU A 40 -8.20 2.14 -7.75
CA LEU A 40 -9.08 2.75 -8.74
C LEU A 40 -8.86 2.13 -10.12
N PHE A 41 -9.85 2.20 -11.00
CA PHE A 41 -9.77 1.68 -12.38
C PHE A 41 -9.51 0.17 -12.45
N ALA A 42 -9.82 -0.57 -11.38
CA ALA A 42 -9.61 -2.00 -11.26
C ALA A 42 -10.77 -2.64 -10.48
N ASP A 43 -10.76 -3.95 -10.40
CA ASP A 43 -11.59 -4.75 -9.52
C ASP A 43 -10.77 -5.90 -8.91
N GLY A 44 -11.40 -6.81 -8.18
CA GLY A 44 -10.71 -7.93 -7.55
C GLY A 44 -10.02 -8.89 -8.53
N SER A 45 -10.43 -8.91 -9.81
CA SER A 45 -9.79 -9.74 -10.84
C SER A 45 -8.36 -9.31 -11.16
N SER A 46 -7.98 -8.06 -10.85
CA SER A 46 -6.61 -7.59 -10.99
C SER A 46 -5.58 -8.41 -10.18
N TRP A 47 -6.03 -9.10 -9.13
CA TRP A 47 -5.21 -10.03 -8.35
C TRP A 47 -5.19 -11.47 -8.91
N GLY A 48 -5.85 -11.71 -10.04
CA GLY A 48 -6.09 -13.06 -10.58
C GLY A 48 -4.81 -13.87 -10.83
N LYS A 49 -3.68 -13.22 -11.15
CA LYS A 49 -2.40 -13.91 -11.33
C LYS A 49 -1.65 -14.15 -10.01
N VAL A 50 -1.89 -13.35 -8.98
CA VAL A 50 -1.24 -13.46 -7.66
C VAL A 50 -1.96 -14.48 -6.77
N ILE A 51 -3.29 -14.51 -6.80
CA ILE A 51 -4.13 -15.40 -5.98
C ILE A 51 -3.67 -16.86 -6.03
N PRO A 52 -3.50 -17.51 -7.21
CA PRO A 52 -3.11 -18.91 -7.27
C PRO A 52 -1.75 -19.17 -6.62
N LEU A 53 -0.80 -18.24 -6.74
CA LEU A 53 0.55 -18.36 -6.16
C LEU A 53 0.50 -18.36 -4.63
N LEU A 54 -0.33 -17.50 -4.04
CA LEU A 54 -0.53 -17.45 -2.59
C LEU A 54 -1.28 -18.68 -2.07
N GLN A 55 -2.29 -19.16 -2.81
CA GLN A 55 -3.03 -20.38 -2.48
C GLN A 55 -2.15 -21.62 -2.54
N GLN A 56 -1.28 -21.74 -3.55
CA GLN A 56 -0.29 -22.81 -3.65
C GLN A 56 0.69 -22.83 -2.48
N ALA A 57 0.97 -21.67 -1.89
CA ALA A 57 1.78 -21.55 -0.67
C ALA A 57 0.98 -21.83 0.62
N GLY A 58 -0.29 -22.23 0.52
CA GLY A 58 -1.13 -22.61 1.66
C GLY A 58 -1.80 -21.45 2.39
N LEU A 59 -1.85 -20.25 1.79
CA LEU A 59 -2.54 -19.11 2.35
C LEU A 59 -4.03 -19.12 1.98
N ASN A 60 -4.88 -18.73 2.92
CA ASN A 60 -6.27 -18.40 2.66
C ASN A 60 -6.36 -16.98 2.09
N VAL A 61 -6.90 -16.82 0.88
CA VAL A 61 -6.87 -15.56 0.12
C VAL A 61 -8.27 -15.08 -0.16
N MET A 62 -8.53 -13.81 0.13
CA MET A 62 -9.77 -13.11 -0.20
C MET A 62 -9.46 -11.80 -0.91
N ALA A 63 -10.07 -11.57 -2.09
CA ALA A 63 -10.02 -10.29 -2.77
C ALA A 63 -11.29 -9.48 -2.45
N VAL A 64 -11.10 -8.25 -1.99
CA VAL A 64 -12.18 -7.29 -1.72
C VAL A 64 -12.68 -6.75 -3.06
N GLN A 65 -13.99 -6.52 -3.16
CA GLN A 65 -14.61 -5.73 -4.22
C GLN A 65 -14.94 -4.35 -3.66
N ASN A 66 -14.08 -3.38 -3.92
CA ASN A 66 -14.31 -2.00 -3.50
C ASN A 66 -15.45 -1.39 -4.33
N PRO A 67 -16.48 -0.80 -3.70
CA PRO A 67 -17.57 -0.17 -4.44
C PRO A 67 -17.14 1.10 -5.18
N LEU A 68 -16.01 1.73 -4.81
CA LEU A 68 -15.48 2.98 -5.38
C LEU A 68 -16.47 4.16 -5.34
N SER A 69 -17.52 4.05 -4.54
CA SER A 69 -18.54 5.08 -4.32
C SER A 69 -18.04 6.17 -3.36
N SER A 70 -17.28 5.78 -2.33
CA SER A 70 -16.58 6.66 -1.41
C SER A 70 -15.42 5.95 -0.73
N PHE A 71 -14.47 6.72 -0.18
CA PHE A 71 -13.38 6.16 0.63
C PHE A 71 -13.90 5.37 1.85
N ALA A 72 -14.95 5.89 2.50
CA ALA A 72 -15.55 5.22 3.66
C ALA A 72 -16.16 3.86 3.30
N ASP A 73 -16.82 3.76 2.16
CA ASP A 73 -17.42 2.50 1.67
C ASP A 73 -16.34 1.47 1.35
N ASP A 74 -15.21 1.88 0.76
CA ASP A 74 -14.09 1.01 0.43
C ASP A 74 -13.38 0.51 1.71
N VAL A 75 -13.21 1.38 2.70
CA VAL A 75 -12.69 1.00 4.02
C VAL A 75 -13.62 -0.01 4.70
N GLU A 76 -14.93 0.23 4.65
CA GLU A 76 -15.92 -0.65 5.26
C GLU A 76 -16.00 -2.01 4.54
N ALA A 77 -15.86 -2.04 3.21
CA ALA A 77 -15.74 -3.29 2.45
C ALA A 77 -14.53 -4.11 2.90
N THR A 78 -13.39 -3.44 3.12
CA THR A 78 -12.16 -4.08 3.63
C THR A 78 -12.35 -4.58 5.07
N ARG A 79 -13.01 -3.81 5.95
CA ARG A 79 -13.31 -4.23 7.34
C ARG A 79 -14.22 -5.46 7.37
N ARG A 80 -15.24 -5.52 6.50
CA ARG A 80 -16.10 -6.71 6.35
C ARG A 80 -15.29 -7.94 5.92
N ALA A 81 -14.37 -7.79 4.98
CA ALA A 81 -13.48 -8.88 4.57
C ALA A 81 -12.58 -9.35 5.72
N LEU A 82 -12.03 -8.42 6.52
CA LEU A 82 -11.25 -8.74 7.71
C LEU A 82 -12.08 -9.44 8.80
N ALA A 83 -13.35 -9.06 8.96
CA ALA A 83 -14.24 -9.69 9.94
C ALA A 83 -14.44 -11.19 9.68
N LEU A 84 -14.40 -11.60 8.42
CA LEU A 84 -14.52 -13.01 8.00
C LEU A 84 -13.23 -13.82 8.25
N GLN A 85 -12.08 -13.17 8.50
CA GLN A 85 -10.82 -13.88 8.69
C GLN A 85 -10.68 -14.41 10.12
N GLN A 86 -10.18 -15.63 10.23
CA GLN A 86 -9.86 -16.27 11.51
C GLN A 86 -8.35 -16.18 11.78
N GLY A 87 -7.95 -15.34 12.74
CA GLY A 87 -6.55 -15.20 13.18
C GLY A 87 -5.70 -14.24 12.33
N PRO A 88 -4.36 -14.39 12.38
CA PRO A 88 -3.41 -13.46 11.78
C PRO A 88 -3.60 -13.30 10.28
N THR A 89 -3.70 -12.03 9.83
CA THR A 89 -4.07 -11.67 8.47
C THR A 89 -3.13 -10.60 7.91
N LEU A 90 -2.70 -10.76 6.65
CA LEU A 90 -2.06 -9.68 5.89
C LEU A 90 -3.12 -8.83 5.21
N LEU A 91 -2.90 -7.52 5.17
CA LEU A 91 -3.56 -6.62 4.24
C LEU A 91 -2.60 -6.25 3.11
N VAL A 92 -3.04 -6.44 1.88
CA VAL A 92 -2.28 -6.13 0.67
C VAL A 92 -3.08 -5.17 -0.19
N ALA A 93 -2.48 -4.08 -0.61
CA ALA A 93 -3.15 -3.07 -1.41
C ALA A 93 -2.40 -2.76 -2.70
N HIS A 94 -3.15 -2.51 -3.75
CA HIS A 94 -2.68 -1.91 -4.98
C HIS A 94 -3.15 -0.46 -5.08
N SER A 95 -2.25 0.45 -5.49
CA SER A 95 -2.61 1.80 -5.90
C SER A 95 -3.33 2.62 -4.79
N TYR A 96 -4.46 3.24 -5.10
CA TYR A 96 -5.33 3.96 -4.17
C TYR A 96 -5.64 3.18 -2.89
N ALA A 97 -5.83 1.85 -3.01
CA ALA A 97 -6.19 1.03 -1.87
C ALA A 97 -5.13 1.01 -0.75
N GLY A 98 -3.92 1.52 -1.00
CA GLY A 98 -2.95 1.77 0.07
C GLY A 98 -3.48 2.73 1.13
N MET A 99 -4.32 3.70 0.76
CA MET A 99 -5.03 4.56 1.72
C MET A 99 -6.05 3.73 2.52
N VAL A 100 -6.78 2.84 1.84
CA VAL A 100 -7.81 1.98 2.48
C VAL A 100 -7.18 1.08 3.52
N ILE A 101 -6.05 0.41 3.20
CA ILE A 101 -5.36 -0.44 4.17
C ILE A 101 -4.64 0.34 5.26
N SER A 102 -4.24 1.59 5.01
CA SER A 102 -3.71 2.48 6.05
C SER A 102 -4.77 2.82 7.10
N GLU A 103 -6.05 2.90 6.69
CA GLU A 103 -7.19 3.14 7.58
C GLU A 103 -7.67 1.86 8.26
N ALA A 104 -7.89 0.77 7.51
CA ALA A 104 -8.42 -0.49 8.04
C ALA A 104 -7.38 -1.33 8.81
N GLY A 105 -6.09 -1.12 8.52
CA GLY A 105 -4.98 -1.95 9.02
C GLY A 105 -4.65 -1.81 10.51
N VAL A 106 -5.35 -0.93 11.24
CA VAL A 106 -5.26 -0.85 12.70
C VAL A 106 -5.94 -2.03 13.40
N ASP A 107 -6.73 -2.82 12.67
CA ASP A 107 -7.36 -4.05 13.19
C ASP A 107 -6.29 -4.95 13.85
N PRO A 108 -6.54 -5.47 15.06
CA PRO A 108 -5.59 -6.31 15.79
C PRO A 108 -5.23 -7.62 15.07
N LYS A 109 -6.09 -8.15 14.20
CA LYS A 109 -5.80 -9.33 13.37
C LYS A 109 -4.73 -9.05 12.30
N VAL A 110 -4.57 -7.78 11.88
CA VAL A 110 -3.61 -7.41 10.83
C VAL A 110 -2.19 -7.45 11.40
N THR A 111 -1.36 -8.32 10.84
CA THR A 111 0.02 -8.54 11.30
C THR A 111 1.04 -7.77 10.50
N ALA A 112 0.78 -7.49 9.22
CA ALA A 112 1.62 -6.66 8.36
C ALA A 112 0.81 -6.08 7.20
N LEU A 113 1.39 -5.05 6.54
CA LEU A 113 0.81 -4.35 5.40
C LEU A 113 1.75 -4.45 4.20
N VAL A 114 1.19 -4.75 3.03
CA VAL A 114 1.93 -4.80 1.76
C VAL A 114 1.32 -3.80 0.79
N TYR A 115 2.16 -2.94 0.25
CA TYR A 115 1.80 -1.87 -0.69
C TYR A 115 2.41 -2.20 -2.05
N VAL A 116 1.59 -2.28 -3.09
CA VAL A 116 2.02 -2.54 -4.47
C VAL A 116 1.68 -1.31 -5.31
N ALA A 117 2.69 -0.56 -5.75
CA ALA A 117 2.53 0.71 -6.46
C ALA A 117 1.46 1.61 -5.80
N ALA A 118 1.48 1.74 -4.46
CA ALA A 118 0.32 2.17 -3.71
C ALA A 118 0.51 3.50 -2.98
N ARG A 119 -0.59 4.21 -2.76
CA ARG A 119 -0.63 5.46 -1.97
C ARG A 119 -0.47 5.14 -0.48
N ALA A 120 0.36 5.92 0.21
CA ALA A 120 0.55 5.79 1.65
C ALA A 120 0.72 7.16 2.32
N PRO A 121 -0.33 8.01 2.32
CA PRO A 121 -0.29 9.26 3.06
C PRO A 121 -0.21 9.01 4.57
N ASP A 122 0.21 10.01 5.31
CA ASP A 122 0.14 10.02 6.75
C ASP A 122 -1.28 10.34 7.24
N ALA A 123 -1.55 10.13 8.52
CA ALA A 123 -2.82 10.51 9.13
C ALA A 123 -3.10 12.01 8.94
N GLY A 124 -4.25 12.36 8.37
CA GLY A 124 -4.65 13.73 8.05
C GLY A 124 -3.95 14.35 6.84
N GLU A 125 -2.94 13.70 6.26
CA GLU A 125 -2.22 14.24 5.09
C GLU A 125 -3.10 14.22 3.84
N ASN A 126 -3.03 15.31 3.06
CA ASN A 126 -3.66 15.36 1.74
C ASN A 126 -2.74 14.68 0.72
N TYR A 127 -3.20 13.54 0.18
CA TYR A 127 -2.41 12.82 -0.83
C TYR A 127 -2.16 13.67 -2.10
N GLY A 128 -3.12 14.48 -2.52
CA GLY A 128 -2.97 15.36 -3.70
C GLY A 128 -1.86 16.40 -3.50
N GLU A 129 -1.78 17.01 -2.32
CA GLU A 129 -0.71 17.95 -1.98
C GLU A 129 0.66 17.23 -1.88
N LEU A 130 0.70 16.03 -1.32
CA LEU A 130 1.91 15.21 -1.30
C LEU A 130 2.35 14.87 -2.72
N ALA A 131 1.45 14.38 -3.56
CA ALA A 131 1.74 14.01 -4.95
C ALA A 131 2.17 15.21 -5.80
N GLY A 132 1.62 16.40 -5.53
CA GLY A 132 1.99 17.66 -6.23
C GLY A 132 3.43 18.11 -6.02
N ARG A 133 4.18 17.47 -5.10
CA ARG A 133 5.63 17.69 -4.92
C ARG A 133 6.50 16.93 -5.93
N PHE A 134 5.88 16.08 -6.75
CA PHE A 134 6.53 15.23 -7.74
C PHE A 134 5.94 15.50 -9.12
N PRO A 135 6.67 15.19 -10.21
CA PRO A 135 6.12 15.31 -11.56
C PRO A 135 4.78 14.59 -11.72
N THR A 136 3.80 15.26 -12.32
CA THR A 136 2.46 14.71 -12.53
C THR A 136 2.49 13.55 -13.52
N PRO A 137 2.01 12.36 -13.14
CA PRO A 137 1.95 11.21 -14.05
C PRO A 137 0.89 11.43 -15.16
N PRO A 138 1.14 10.94 -16.39
CA PRO A 138 0.28 11.20 -17.53
C PRO A 138 -1.11 10.55 -17.46
N ALA A 139 -1.29 9.44 -16.75
CA ALA A 139 -2.57 8.74 -16.64
C ALA A 139 -3.69 9.64 -16.10
N SER A 140 -3.37 10.61 -15.25
CA SER A 140 -4.36 11.54 -14.67
C SER A 140 -5.10 12.38 -15.73
N ALA A 141 -4.43 12.72 -16.83
CA ALA A 141 -5.04 13.45 -17.95
C ALA A 141 -6.02 12.59 -18.78
N GLY A 142 -5.95 11.26 -18.64
CA GLY A 142 -6.81 10.32 -19.35
C GLY A 142 -8.10 9.95 -18.62
N ILE A 143 -8.43 10.60 -17.49
CA ILE A 143 -9.67 10.32 -16.76
C ILE A 143 -10.85 10.97 -17.47
N VAL A 144 -11.83 10.16 -17.85
CA VAL A 144 -13.09 10.60 -18.46
C VAL A 144 -14.18 10.59 -17.39
N TRP A 145 -14.81 11.74 -17.18
CA TRP A 145 -15.87 11.93 -16.20
C TRP A 145 -17.25 11.89 -16.85
N GLY A 146 -18.14 11.07 -16.30
CA GLY A 146 -19.56 11.08 -16.65
C GLY A 146 -20.33 12.21 -15.96
N THR A 147 -21.53 12.47 -16.44
CA THR A 147 -22.49 13.46 -15.85
C THR A 147 -22.99 13.02 -14.48
N ASP A 148 -22.88 11.74 -14.16
CA ASP A 148 -23.23 11.13 -12.89
C ASP A 148 -22.18 11.32 -11.77
N GLY A 149 -21.06 12.00 -12.08
CA GLY A 149 -19.98 12.25 -11.12
C GLY A 149 -19.01 11.08 -10.94
N TYR A 150 -19.13 10.04 -11.79
CA TYR A 150 -18.18 8.91 -11.80
C TYR A 150 -17.22 9.01 -12.97
N GLY A 151 -15.96 8.63 -12.76
CA GLY A 151 -14.89 8.66 -13.75
C GLY A 151 -14.22 7.30 -13.96
N GLN A 152 -13.60 7.17 -15.12
CA GLN A 152 -12.79 6.02 -15.51
C GLN A 152 -11.64 6.48 -16.39
N LEU A 153 -10.61 5.66 -16.59
CA LEU A 153 -9.61 5.93 -17.61
C LEU A 153 -10.20 5.69 -19.01
N SER A 154 -9.81 6.50 -19.98
CA SER A 154 -10.02 6.18 -21.40
C SER A 154 -9.24 4.91 -21.76
N GLU A 155 -9.67 4.18 -22.80
CA GLU A 155 -8.95 3.01 -23.28
C GLU A 155 -7.49 3.31 -23.60
N GLU A 156 -7.23 4.43 -24.28
CA GLU A 156 -5.87 4.85 -24.62
C GLU A 156 -5.01 5.04 -23.37
N ALA A 157 -5.49 5.79 -22.36
CA ALA A 157 -4.74 6.03 -21.13
C ALA A 157 -4.57 4.75 -20.30
N PHE A 158 -5.59 3.90 -20.29
CA PHE A 158 -5.48 2.61 -19.59
C PHE A 158 -4.39 1.73 -20.20
N VAL A 159 -4.42 1.54 -21.51
CA VAL A 159 -3.45 0.66 -22.22
C VAL A 159 -2.05 1.25 -22.21
N ARG A 160 -1.90 2.58 -22.38
CA ARG A 160 -0.58 3.22 -22.46
C ARG A 160 0.05 3.53 -21.11
N ASP A 161 -0.76 4.05 -20.17
CA ASP A 161 -0.22 4.68 -18.95
C ASP A 161 -0.51 3.87 -17.67
N PHE A 162 -1.60 3.08 -17.65
CA PHE A 162 -1.94 2.25 -16.50
C PHE A 162 -1.35 0.83 -16.61
N ALA A 163 -1.47 0.21 -17.78
CA ALA A 163 -1.08 -1.18 -18.04
C ALA A 163 -0.11 -1.31 -19.23
N GLY A 164 0.84 -0.35 -19.35
CA GLY A 164 1.69 -0.20 -20.54
C GLY A 164 2.70 -1.32 -20.79
N ASP A 165 2.97 -2.15 -19.81
CA ASP A 165 3.85 -3.31 -19.91
C ASP A 165 3.11 -4.65 -20.16
N LEU A 166 1.77 -4.61 -20.24
CA LEU A 166 0.97 -5.78 -20.63
C LEU A 166 0.80 -5.86 -22.16
N PRO A 167 0.60 -7.06 -22.72
CA PRO A 167 0.11 -7.20 -24.08
C PRO A 167 -1.18 -6.42 -24.28
N ALA A 168 -1.31 -5.67 -25.37
CA ALA A 168 -2.44 -4.75 -25.60
C ALA A 168 -3.83 -5.44 -25.51
N ALA A 169 -3.95 -6.69 -25.94
CA ALA A 169 -5.19 -7.47 -25.83
C ALA A 169 -5.56 -7.75 -24.36
N GLU A 170 -4.57 -8.05 -23.53
CA GLU A 170 -4.74 -8.27 -22.10
C GLU A 170 -5.09 -6.96 -21.37
N ALA A 171 -4.37 -5.86 -21.67
CA ALA A 171 -4.67 -4.55 -21.12
C ALA A 171 -6.12 -4.10 -21.45
N ARG A 172 -6.62 -4.36 -22.68
CA ARG A 172 -8.01 -4.10 -23.06
C ARG A 172 -9.02 -4.95 -22.30
N ALA A 173 -8.69 -6.20 -21.97
CA ALA A 173 -9.57 -7.04 -21.15
C ALA A 173 -9.73 -6.44 -19.73
N TYR A 174 -8.63 -5.98 -19.11
CA TYR A 174 -8.71 -5.29 -17.81
C TYR A 174 -9.35 -3.90 -17.90
N TYR A 175 -9.16 -3.18 -19.01
CA TYR A 175 -9.91 -1.94 -19.26
C TYR A 175 -11.43 -2.18 -19.24
N ALA A 176 -11.91 -3.26 -19.83
CA ALA A 176 -13.34 -3.57 -19.91
C ALA A 176 -13.99 -3.86 -18.54
N VAL A 177 -13.20 -4.28 -17.54
CA VAL A 177 -13.70 -4.59 -16.18
C VAL A 177 -13.31 -3.52 -15.15
N GLN A 178 -12.72 -2.39 -15.58
CA GLN A 178 -12.34 -1.34 -14.65
C GLN A 178 -13.54 -0.78 -13.88
N GLY A 179 -13.40 -0.65 -12.56
CA GLY A 179 -14.38 0.01 -11.73
C GLY A 179 -14.38 1.53 -11.94
N ARG A 180 -15.57 2.13 -12.12
CA ARG A 180 -15.71 3.58 -12.14
C ARG A 180 -15.65 4.15 -10.73
N MET A 181 -14.91 5.23 -10.52
CA MET A 181 -14.77 5.86 -9.21
C MET A 181 -15.62 7.12 -9.09
N SER A 182 -16.19 7.35 -7.91
CA SER A 182 -16.75 8.66 -7.55
C SER A 182 -15.65 9.72 -7.45
N LYS A 183 -15.95 10.98 -7.82
CA LYS A 183 -15.03 12.12 -7.66
C LYS A 183 -14.57 12.34 -6.22
N ALA A 184 -15.38 11.96 -5.23
CA ALA A 184 -15.06 12.10 -3.82
C ALA A 184 -13.96 11.13 -3.35
N THR A 185 -13.84 9.97 -4.00
CA THR A 185 -12.95 8.88 -3.56
C THR A 185 -11.47 9.28 -3.52
N PRO A 186 -10.86 9.85 -4.59
CA PRO A 186 -9.44 10.18 -4.58
C PRO A 186 -9.09 11.42 -3.74
N ALA A 187 -10.07 12.24 -3.37
CA ALA A 187 -9.88 13.46 -2.57
C ALA A 187 -9.94 13.20 -1.05
N ALA A 188 -10.28 11.99 -0.63
CA ALA A 188 -10.39 11.63 0.78
C ALA A 188 -9.04 11.73 1.51
N ARG A 189 -9.11 11.87 2.84
CA ARG A 189 -7.95 11.82 3.74
C ARG A 189 -8.07 10.61 4.65
N THR A 190 -6.95 9.96 4.95
CA THR A 190 -6.89 8.94 5.99
C THR A 190 -6.91 9.62 7.36
N THR A 191 -7.61 9.04 8.32
CA THR A 191 -7.57 9.49 9.72
C THR A 191 -6.50 8.78 10.52
N THR A 192 -6.08 7.61 10.04
CA THR A 192 -5.02 6.79 10.62
C THR A 192 -3.95 6.45 9.60
N ALA A 193 -2.79 6.05 10.09
CA ALA A 193 -1.68 5.55 9.29
C ALA A 193 -1.17 4.24 9.90
N ALA A 194 -1.88 3.11 9.64
CA ALA A 194 -1.56 1.81 10.22
C ALA A 194 -0.11 1.38 9.95
N TRP A 195 0.51 1.86 8.88
CA TRP A 195 1.92 1.63 8.55
C TRP A 195 2.90 2.19 9.61
N ARG A 196 2.45 3.08 10.50
CA ARG A 196 3.24 3.53 11.65
C ARG A 196 3.28 2.50 12.78
N LEU A 197 2.34 1.57 12.79
CA LEU A 197 2.09 0.61 13.86
C LEU A 197 2.43 -0.83 13.48
N LYS A 198 2.53 -1.12 12.19
CA LYS A 198 2.67 -2.48 11.65
C LYS A 198 3.93 -2.58 10.79
N PRO A 199 4.56 -3.77 10.69
CA PRO A 199 5.55 -4.05 9.66
C PRO A 199 5.00 -3.76 8.27
N THR A 200 5.80 -3.12 7.42
CA THR A 200 5.39 -2.71 6.09
C THR A 200 6.33 -3.22 5.01
N TYR A 201 5.74 -3.54 3.86
CA TYR A 201 6.42 -4.01 2.66
C TYR A 201 5.94 -3.18 1.47
N TYR A 202 6.81 -2.92 0.51
CA TYR A 202 6.46 -2.10 -0.64
C TYR A 202 7.09 -2.64 -1.93
N ALA A 203 6.28 -2.79 -2.98
CA ALA A 203 6.74 -2.99 -4.35
C ALA A 203 6.61 -1.68 -5.11
N VAL A 204 7.75 -1.09 -5.50
CA VAL A 204 7.82 0.10 -6.35
C VAL A 204 7.78 -0.33 -7.81
N SER A 205 6.87 0.23 -8.59
CA SER A 205 6.82 0.06 -10.05
C SER A 205 7.63 1.19 -10.69
N THR A 206 8.79 0.87 -11.31
CA THR A 206 9.77 1.89 -11.74
C THR A 206 9.39 2.60 -13.03
N GLU A 207 8.46 2.03 -13.81
CA GLU A 207 7.94 2.60 -15.06
C GLU A 207 6.48 3.05 -14.92
N ASP A 208 6.05 3.28 -13.69
CA ASP A 208 4.68 3.67 -13.36
C ASP A 208 4.37 5.08 -13.89
N ARG A 209 3.33 5.17 -14.71
CA ARG A 209 2.82 6.40 -15.32
C ARG A 209 1.48 6.86 -14.69
N THR A 210 1.10 6.26 -13.55
CA THR A 210 -0.11 6.54 -12.76
C THR A 210 0.21 7.12 -11.39
N ILE A 211 1.22 6.55 -10.70
CA ILE A 211 1.82 7.11 -9.48
C ILE A 211 3.31 7.28 -9.74
N ASN A 212 3.81 8.50 -9.61
CA ASN A 212 5.24 8.78 -9.85
C ASN A 212 6.15 7.84 -9.04
N PRO A 213 7.14 7.16 -9.65
CA PRO A 213 8.01 6.21 -8.96
C PRO A 213 8.81 6.83 -7.81
N ASP A 214 9.22 8.10 -7.92
CA ASP A 214 9.95 8.77 -6.84
C ASP A 214 9.04 9.09 -5.65
N LEU A 215 7.74 9.36 -5.90
CA LEU A 215 6.74 9.44 -4.84
C LEU A 215 6.55 8.07 -4.15
N GLN A 216 6.53 6.98 -4.91
CA GLN A 216 6.47 5.62 -4.34
C GLN A 216 7.69 5.36 -3.44
N ARG A 217 8.91 5.65 -3.92
CA ARG A 217 10.15 5.54 -3.13
C ARG A 217 10.12 6.39 -1.88
N PHE A 218 9.64 7.64 -2.00
CA PHE A 218 9.48 8.54 -0.85
C PHE A 218 8.57 7.93 0.22
N MET A 219 7.38 7.43 -0.17
CA MET A 219 6.43 6.81 0.76
C MET A 219 7.00 5.54 1.37
N ALA A 220 7.60 4.65 0.57
CA ALA A 220 8.24 3.41 1.05
C ALA A 220 9.35 3.70 2.09
N LYS A 221 10.21 4.69 1.80
CA LYS A 221 11.27 5.13 2.73
C LYS A 221 10.69 5.70 4.03
N ARG A 222 9.67 6.58 3.93
CA ARG A 222 9.00 7.17 5.09
C ARG A 222 8.38 6.13 6.02
N MET A 223 7.79 5.08 5.44
CA MET A 223 7.22 3.95 6.18
C MET A 223 8.29 3.01 6.75
N ASN A 224 9.57 3.17 6.40
CA ASN A 224 10.62 2.19 6.66
C ASN A 224 10.23 0.79 6.17
N ALA A 225 9.63 0.71 4.96
CA ALA A 225 9.14 -0.51 4.37
C ALA A 225 10.29 -1.38 3.84
N ARG A 226 10.15 -2.71 3.94
CA ARG A 226 10.97 -3.62 3.16
C ARG A 226 10.56 -3.51 1.69
N THR A 227 11.46 -3.00 0.86
CA THR A 227 11.12 -2.54 -0.49
C THR A 227 11.80 -3.39 -1.54
N ILE A 228 11.05 -3.73 -2.59
CA ILE A 228 11.55 -4.22 -3.88
C ILE A 228 11.20 -3.20 -4.97
N GLU A 229 11.98 -3.17 -6.05
CA GLU A 229 11.68 -2.37 -7.25
C GLU A 229 11.50 -3.29 -8.45
N LEU A 230 10.46 -3.03 -9.24
CA LEU A 230 10.08 -3.85 -10.39
C LEU A 230 10.06 -2.97 -11.65
N PRO A 231 10.68 -3.40 -12.77
CA PRO A 231 10.61 -2.69 -14.05
C PRO A 231 9.22 -2.93 -14.68
N SER A 232 8.20 -2.31 -14.10
CA SER A 232 6.80 -2.51 -14.47
C SER A 232 6.04 -1.20 -14.58
N SER A 233 4.96 -1.22 -15.35
CA SER A 233 3.91 -0.20 -15.31
C SER A 233 3.20 -0.21 -13.94
N HIS A 234 2.08 0.51 -13.84
CA HIS A 234 1.30 0.58 -12.59
C HIS A 234 0.78 -0.78 -12.09
N VAL A 235 0.62 -1.75 -12.98
CA VAL A 235 -0.01 -3.04 -12.68
C VAL A 235 0.97 -4.19 -12.49
N SER A 236 2.03 -3.97 -11.70
CA SER A 236 3.05 -5.00 -11.41
C SER A 236 2.47 -6.32 -10.87
N LEU A 237 1.30 -6.29 -10.22
CA LEU A 237 0.57 -7.49 -9.80
C LEU A 237 0.12 -8.37 -10.98
N LEU A 238 0.07 -7.82 -12.20
CA LEU A 238 -0.30 -8.53 -13.43
C LEU A 238 0.93 -8.89 -14.28
N SER A 239 1.91 -7.99 -14.38
CA SER A 239 3.11 -8.20 -15.19
C SER A 239 4.22 -8.94 -14.45
N HIS A 240 4.32 -8.79 -13.12
CA HIS A 240 5.32 -9.39 -12.23
C HIS A 240 4.67 -10.14 -11.04
N PRO A 241 3.68 -11.03 -11.30
CA PRO A 241 2.89 -11.64 -10.22
C PRO A 241 3.74 -12.49 -9.28
N GLN A 242 4.83 -13.10 -9.77
CA GLN A 242 5.70 -13.96 -8.99
C GLN A 242 6.49 -13.16 -7.94
N GLU A 243 7.04 -12.02 -8.33
CA GLU A 243 7.79 -11.13 -7.45
C GLU A 243 6.87 -10.48 -6.42
N VAL A 244 5.67 -10.06 -6.83
CA VAL A 244 4.64 -9.54 -5.92
C VAL A 244 4.20 -10.63 -4.93
N ALA A 245 3.95 -11.86 -5.39
CA ALA A 245 3.60 -12.97 -4.51
C ALA A 245 4.74 -13.28 -3.52
N THR A 246 6.01 -13.26 -3.98
CA THR A 246 7.19 -13.48 -3.12
C THR A 246 7.30 -12.42 -2.03
N LEU A 247 7.02 -11.14 -2.35
CA LEU A 247 6.99 -10.07 -1.35
C LEU A 247 5.88 -10.32 -0.31
N ILE A 248 4.67 -10.70 -0.75
CA ILE A 248 3.55 -11.02 0.14
C ILE A 248 3.88 -12.22 1.03
N LEU A 249 4.49 -13.28 0.48
CA LEU A 249 4.91 -14.46 1.23
C LEU A 249 5.99 -14.12 2.26
N SER A 250 6.92 -13.20 1.94
CA SER A 250 7.91 -12.73 2.90
C SER A 250 7.27 -11.97 4.07
N ALA A 251 6.16 -11.25 3.82
CA ALA A 251 5.39 -10.59 4.87
C ALA A 251 4.57 -11.57 5.73
N ALA A 252 4.18 -12.73 5.16
CA ALA A 252 3.44 -13.76 5.87
C ALA A 252 4.32 -14.61 6.80
N ALA A 253 5.60 -14.75 6.48
CA ALA A 253 6.53 -15.53 7.27
C ALA A 253 6.72 -14.92 8.68
N ARG A 254 7.03 -15.76 9.66
CA ARG A 254 7.44 -15.29 11.01
C ARG A 254 8.79 -14.59 10.91
N HIS A 255 8.90 -13.47 11.57
CA HIS A 255 10.16 -12.77 11.80
C HIS A 255 10.45 -12.70 13.29
#